data_c5e83dc1315a9278298f6313b152cd31
#
_entry.id   c5e83dc1315a9278298f6313b152cd31
#
_cell.length_a   1.000
_cell.length_b   1.000
_cell.length_c   1.000
_cell.angle_alpha   90.00
_cell.angle_beta   90.00
_cell.angle_gamma   90.00
#
_symmetry.space_group_name_H-M   'P 1'
#
loop_
_entity.id
_entity.type
_entity.pdbx_description
1 polymer ?
#
loop_
_entity_poly.entity_id
_entity_poly.type
_entity_poly.pdbx_seq_one_letter_code
_entity_poly.pdbx_strand_id
1 'polypeptide(L)'
;MSITDKSYNKISGAVYWLDPKDKKYSPTIKENVIHSLGGTEFQILKIQENSQTDGMQAMAVAPLDKQGVPDLSQIVISYAGTNPGDWKDVETDLRTIGGFWDKTASPGFSDARSPQRLAGQLSSAVAFAEAVKQEYSEATFSTTGHSLGEYLALYIAAENQWKNVGFNGPDPYEVLTP
;
A
#
# COMPACT_ATOMS: atom_id res chain seq x y z
N MET A 1 21.22 6.23 -3.60
CA MET A 1 20.43 7.48 -3.81
C MET A 1 19.31 7.52 -2.80
N SER A 2 19.05 8.64 -2.13
CA SER A 2 17.96 8.72 -1.15
C SER A 2 16.63 8.96 -1.88
N ILE A 3 15.62 8.14 -1.57
CA ILE A 3 14.26 8.30 -2.08
C ILE A 3 13.61 9.48 -1.36
N THR A 4 13.08 10.44 -2.11
CA THR A 4 12.51 11.68 -1.57
C THR A 4 11.05 11.50 -1.12
N ASP A 5 10.57 12.34 -0.21
CA ASP A 5 9.16 12.35 0.21
C ASP A 5 8.22 12.61 -0.98
N LYS A 6 8.67 13.41 -1.95
CA LYS A 6 7.95 13.64 -3.21
C LYS A 6 7.78 12.34 -4.02
N SER A 7 8.83 11.49 -4.05
CA SER A 7 8.74 10.18 -4.70
C SER A 7 7.80 9.25 -3.94
N TYR A 8 7.90 9.16 -2.61
CA TYR A 8 6.96 8.39 -1.78
C TYR A 8 5.51 8.81 -2.02
N ASN A 9 5.23 10.12 -2.06
CA ASN A 9 3.90 10.65 -2.33
C ASN A 9 3.38 10.21 -3.71
N LYS A 10 4.22 10.28 -4.74
CA LYS A 10 3.83 9.84 -6.09
C LYS A 10 3.64 8.33 -6.18
N ILE A 11 4.48 7.55 -5.53
CA ILE A 11 4.37 6.09 -5.46
C ILE A 11 3.06 5.70 -4.75
N SER A 12 2.72 6.36 -3.63
CA SER A 12 1.48 6.10 -2.88
C SER A 12 0.21 6.41 -3.69
N GLY A 13 0.27 7.36 -4.63
CA GLY A 13 -0.81 7.65 -5.56
C GLY A 13 -0.85 6.71 -6.76
N ALA A 14 0.31 6.30 -7.27
CA ALA A 14 0.40 5.47 -8.47
C ALA A 14 -0.14 4.05 -8.27
N VAL A 15 -0.13 3.52 -7.06
CA VAL A 15 -0.69 2.19 -6.76
C VAL A 15 -2.20 2.10 -7.04
N TYR A 16 -2.94 3.22 -6.96
CA TYR A 16 -4.36 3.28 -7.35
C TYR A 16 -4.59 3.11 -8.85
N TRP A 17 -3.56 3.35 -9.67
CA TRP A 17 -3.65 3.16 -11.13
C TRP A 17 -3.74 1.69 -11.53
N LEU A 18 -3.53 0.76 -10.60
CA LEU A 18 -3.69 -0.68 -10.80
C LEU A 18 -5.17 -1.11 -10.86
N ASP A 19 -6.06 -0.40 -10.15
CA ASP A 19 -7.46 -0.80 -10.03
C ASP A 19 -8.26 -0.44 -11.28
N PRO A 20 -8.78 -1.42 -12.04
CA PRO A 20 -9.62 -1.15 -13.22
C PRO A 20 -10.91 -0.38 -12.92
N LYS A 21 -11.32 -0.32 -11.66
CA LYS A 21 -12.52 0.43 -11.22
C LYS A 21 -12.21 1.87 -10.83
N ASP A 22 -10.92 2.22 -10.69
CA ASP A 22 -10.49 3.58 -10.37
C ASP A 22 -10.52 4.46 -11.62
N LYS A 23 -10.92 5.73 -11.44
CA LYS A 23 -10.89 6.75 -12.50
C LYS A 23 -9.48 7.03 -13.04
N LYS A 24 -8.46 6.71 -12.24
CA LYS A 24 -7.04 6.89 -12.59
C LYS A 24 -6.40 5.62 -13.14
N TYR A 25 -7.20 4.58 -13.40
CA TYR A 25 -6.67 3.33 -13.95
C TYR A 25 -5.75 3.57 -15.15
N SER A 26 -4.61 2.94 -15.13
CA SER A 26 -3.65 2.99 -16.23
C SER A 26 -3.10 1.60 -16.55
N PRO A 27 -3.38 1.07 -17.74
CA PRO A 27 -2.87 -0.23 -18.16
C PRO A 27 -1.35 -0.20 -18.40
N THR A 28 -0.70 0.96 -18.30
CA THR A 28 0.76 1.10 -18.44
C THR A 28 1.52 0.71 -17.17
N ILE A 29 0.83 0.64 -16.02
CA ILE A 29 1.43 0.14 -14.78
C ILE A 29 1.52 -1.38 -14.87
N LYS A 30 2.72 -1.86 -15.16
CA LYS A 30 3.04 -3.28 -15.32
C LYS A 30 4.40 -3.59 -14.75
N GLU A 31 4.61 -4.84 -14.39
CA GLU A 31 5.94 -5.33 -13.98
C GLU A 31 6.98 -5.09 -15.09
N ASN A 32 8.19 -4.75 -14.67
CA ASN A 32 9.35 -4.45 -15.52
C ASN A 32 9.22 -3.17 -16.37
N VAL A 33 8.24 -2.31 -16.12
CA VAL A 33 8.11 -1.00 -16.79
C VAL A 33 8.66 0.09 -15.88
N ILE A 34 9.28 1.09 -16.49
CA ILE A 34 9.87 2.25 -15.81
C ILE A 34 8.87 3.41 -15.83
N HIS A 35 8.69 4.05 -14.68
CA HIS A 35 7.88 5.25 -14.52
C HIS A 35 8.62 6.34 -13.76
N SER A 36 8.43 7.59 -14.16
CA SER A 36 8.91 8.75 -13.38
C SER A 36 7.93 9.07 -12.26
N LEU A 37 8.36 8.89 -11.03
CA LEU A 37 7.55 9.09 -9.82
C LEU A 37 8.24 10.11 -8.90
N GLY A 38 7.74 11.34 -8.94
CA GLY A 38 8.28 12.43 -8.13
C GLY A 38 9.62 12.99 -8.59
N GLY A 39 9.95 12.83 -9.88
CA GLY A 39 11.20 13.31 -10.48
C GLY A 39 12.35 12.30 -10.43
N THR A 40 12.07 11.09 -9.94
CA THR A 40 13.00 9.94 -9.98
C THR A 40 12.36 8.83 -10.79
N GLU A 41 13.13 8.13 -11.60
CA GLU A 41 12.67 6.96 -12.34
C GLU A 41 12.71 5.72 -11.45
N PHE A 42 11.64 4.94 -11.51
CA PHE A 42 11.49 3.67 -10.78
C PHE A 42 11.09 2.57 -11.75
N GLN A 43 11.66 1.39 -11.57
CA GLN A 43 11.13 0.19 -12.20
C GLN A 43 10.10 -0.47 -11.28
N ILE A 44 8.96 -0.84 -11.85
CA ILE A 44 7.96 -1.64 -11.16
C ILE A 44 8.46 -3.09 -11.15
N LEU A 45 8.67 -3.64 -9.96
CA LEU A 45 9.21 -4.99 -9.78
C LEU A 45 8.10 -6.04 -9.68
N LYS A 46 7.04 -5.73 -8.95
CA LYS A 46 5.94 -6.64 -8.67
C LYS A 46 4.66 -5.87 -8.42
N ILE A 47 3.55 -6.43 -8.87
CA ILE A 47 2.20 -5.87 -8.62
C ILE A 47 1.26 -6.95 -8.10
N GLN A 48 0.26 -6.53 -7.33
CA GLN A 48 -0.90 -7.33 -6.97
C GLN A 48 -2.16 -6.49 -7.11
N GLU A 49 -3.15 -7.02 -7.80
CA GLU A 49 -4.42 -6.37 -8.06
C GLU A 49 -5.56 -7.30 -7.62
N ASN A 50 -6.24 -6.90 -6.55
CA ASN A 50 -7.28 -7.69 -5.89
C ASN A 50 -8.68 -7.07 -6.03
N SER A 51 -8.96 -6.29 -7.08
CA SER A 51 -10.24 -5.60 -7.26
C SER A 51 -11.44 -6.55 -7.29
N GLN A 52 -11.23 -7.81 -7.64
CA GLN A 52 -12.27 -8.84 -7.70
C GLN A 52 -12.45 -9.61 -6.38
N THR A 53 -11.58 -9.43 -5.40
CA THR A 53 -11.60 -10.14 -4.12
C THR A 53 -11.71 -9.17 -2.94
N ASP A 54 -10.63 -8.90 -2.23
CA ASP A 54 -10.62 -8.03 -1.06
C ASP A 54 -10.46 -6.54 -1.38
N GLY A 55 -10.09 -6.20 -2.62
CA GLY A 55 -9.92 -4.83 -3.12
C GLY A 55 -8.56 -4.21 -2.82
N MET A 56 -7.61 -4.94 -2.24
CA MET A 56 -6.25 -4.45 -1.99
C MET A 56 -5.47 -4.36 -3.30
N GLN A 57 -4.69 -3.28 -3.43
CA GLN A 57 -3.70 -3.11 -4.48
C GLN A 57 -2.32 -3.00 -3.84
N ALA A 58 -1.30 -3.56 -4.46
CA ALA A 58 0.06 -3.43 -4.00
C ALA A 58 1.04 -3.34 -5.17
N MET A 59 2.12 -2.61 -4.95
CA MET A 59 3.17 -2.40 -5.93
C MET A 59 4.52 -2.32 -5.22
N ALA A 60 5.51 -3.05 -5.70
CA ALA A 60 6.90 -2.93 -5.29
C ALA A 60 7.71 -2.26 -6.40
N VAL A 61 8.51 -1.24 -6.05
CA VAL A 61 9.31 -0.47 -6.99
C VAL A 61 10.74 -0.29 -6.49
N ALA A 62 11.69 -0.20 -7.42
CA ALA A 62 13.08 0.15 -7.15
C ALA A 62 13.50 1.38 -7.95
N PRO A 63 14.26 2.33 -7.36
CA PRO A 63 14.78 3.48 -8.09
C PRO A 63 15.82 3.02 -9.11
N LEU A 64 15.96 3.74 -10.21
CA LEU A 64 17.06 3.51 -11.13
C LEU A 64 18.32 4.22 -10.63
N ASP A 65 19.45 3.59 -10.84
CA ASP A 65 20.77 4.22 -10.64
C ASP A 65 21.12 5.18 -11.78
N LYS A 66 22.32 5.77 -11.73
CA LYS A 66 22.82 6.71 -12.76
C LYS A 66 23.02 6.06 -14.13
N GLN A 67 23.11 4.74 -14.20
CA GLN A 67 23.26 3.96 -15.41
C GLN A 67 21.90 3.51 -15.97
N GLY A 68 20.78 3.84 -15.30
CA GLY A 68 19.44 3.43 -15.70
C GLY A 68 19.10 1.98 -15.32
N VAL A 69 19.83 1.40 -14.36
CA VAL A 69 19.62 0.05 -13.85
C VAL A 69 18.87 0.12 -12.51
N PRO A 70 17.87 -0.75 -12.26
CA PRO A 70 17.17 -0.76 -10.97
C PRO A 70 18.13 -1.05 -9.82
N ASP A 71 18.14 -0.19 -8.81
CA ASP A 71 18.86 -0.40 -7.57
C ASP A 71 18.04 -1.31 -6.66
N LEU A 72 18.24 -2.60 -6.80
CA LEU A 72 17.52 -3.63 -6.03
C LEU A 72 17.91 -3.68 -4.55
N SER A 73 18.87 -2.86 -4.09
CA SER A 73 19.17 -2.71 -2.68
C SER A 73 18.16 -1.84 -1.93
N GLN A 74 17.31 -1.10 -2.65
CA GLN A 74 16.31 -0.18 -2.10
C GLN A 74 14.95 -0.46 -2.75
N ILE A 75 14.01 -1.01 -2.01
CA ILE A 75 12.67 -1.33 -2.51
C ILE A 75 11.61 -0.60 -1.70
N VAL A 76 10.70 0.07 -2.40
CA VAL A 76 9.50 0.66 -1.80
C VAL A 76 8.30 -0.21 -2.12
N ILE A 77 7.55 -0.60 -1.09
CA ILE A 77 6.27 -1.29 -1.23
C ILE A 77 5.16 -0.29 -0.95
N SER A 78 4.25 -0.13 -1.90
CA SER A 78 3.09 0.75 -1.77
C SER A 78 1.81 -0.05 -1.76
N TYR A 79 0.87 0.37 -0.91
CA TYR A 79 -0.44 -0.23 -0.77
C TYR A 79 -1.55 0.77 -1.05
N ALA A 80 -2.64 0.27 -1.63
CA ALA A 80 -3.95 0.91 -1.66
C ALA A 80 -4.98 -0.09 -1.14
N GLY A 81 -5.84 0.37 -0.25
CA GLY A 81 -7.02 -0.38 0.15
C GLY A 81 -8.14 -0.18 -0.86
N THR A 82 -9.34 -0.70 -0.55
CA THR A 82 -10.53 -0.49 -1.37
C THR A 82 -10.71 0.99 -1.68
N ASN A 83 -10.88 1.31 -2.96
CA ASN A 83 -11.10 2.68 -3.39
C ASN A 83 -12.47 3.15 -2.89
N PRO A 84 -12.52 4.08 -1.95
CA PRO A 84 -13.78 4.67 -1.54
C PRO A 84 -14.15 5.74 -2.57
N GLY A 85 -15.22 5.51 -3.32
CA GLY A 85 -15.76 6.49 -4.26
C GLY A 85 -16.16 7.82 -3.61
N ASP A 86 -16.22 7.86 -2.28
CA ASP A 86 -16.56 9.03 -1.48
C ASP A 86 -15.60 9.21 -0.30
N TRP A 87 -14.56 10.01 -0.53
CA TRP A 87 -13.51 10.32 0.45
C TRP A 87 -14.00 11.02 1.73
N LYS A 88 -15.13 11.70 1.67
CA LYS A 88 -15.65 12.46 2.83
C LYS A 88 -16.17 11.59 3.96
N ASP A 89 -16.66 10.40 3.64
CA ASP A 89 -17.17 9.46 4.65
C ASP A 89 -16.07 8.58 5.24
N VAL A 90 -14.97 8.40 4.52
CA VAL A 90 -13.85 7.53 4.93
C VAL A 90 -13.08 8.09 6.12
N GLU A 91 -12.88 9.41 6.20
CA GLU A 91 -12.16 10.01 7.33
C GLU A 91 -12.92 9.82 8.65
N THR A 92 -14.24 9.85 8.61
CA THR A 92 -15.09 9.61 9.78
C THR A 92 -15.10 8.13 10.15
N ASP A 93 -15.15 7.24 9.17
CA ASP A 93 -15.20 5.78 9.37
C ASP A 93 -13.85 5.20 9.80
N LEU A 94 -12.73 5.78 9.35
CA LEU A 94 -11.40 5.33 9.74
C LEU A 94 -11.07 5.64 11.21
N ARG A 95 -11.60 6.75 11.74
CA ARG A 95 -11.55 7.04 13.20
C ARG A 95 -12.37 6.02 14.01
N THR A 96 -13.38 5.46 13.38
CA THR A 96 -14.24 4.44 13.96
C THR A 96 -13.62 3.03 13.85
N ILE A 97 -12.84 2.73 12.80
CA ILE A 97 -12.15 1.44 12.62
C ILE A 97 -11.02 1.25 13.64
N GLY A 98 -10.31 2.30 14.03
CA GLY A 98 -9.32 2.28 15.12
C GLY A 98 -9.91 1.89 16.48
N GLY A 99 -11.24 2.08 16.68
CA GLY A 99 -11.98 1.64 17.88
C GLY A 99 -12.77 0.34 17.72
N PHE A 100 -12.78 -0.30 16.55
CA PHE A 100 -13.72 -1.41 16.23
C PHE A 100 -13.18 -2.84 16.45
N TRP A 101 -12.06 -3.02 17.09
CA TRP A 101 -11.67 -4.35 17.57
C TRP A 101 -12.47 -4.77 18.83
N ASP A 102 -13.51 -4.03 19.19
CA ASP A 102 -14.47 -4.49 20.19
C ASP A 102 -15.29 -5.65 19.60
N LYS A 103 -15.13 -6.83 20.21
CA LYS A 103 -15.72 -8.13 19.82
C LYS A 103 -17.26 -8.18 19.85
N THR A 104 -17.93 -7.03 19.98
CA THR A 104 -19.39 -6.95 20.16
C THR A 104 -20.15 -6.26 19.00
N ALA A 105 -19.47 -5.87 17.93
CA ALA A 105 -20.13 -5.20 16.81
C ALA A 105 -21.00 -6.20 16.00
N SER A 106 -22.27 -5.90 15.93
CA SER A 106 -23.30 -6.68 15.24
C SER A 106 -23.04 -6.90 13.75
N PRO A 107 -23.41 -8.07 13.17
CA PRO A 107 -23.20 -8.38 11.76
C PRO A 107 -24.26 -7.65 10.92
N GLY A 108 -23.92 -6.47 10.40
CA GLY A 108 -24.87 -5.67 9.59
C GLY A 108 -24.25 -4.88 8.43
N PHE A 109 -22.94 -4.95 8.23
CA PHE A 109 -22.29 -4.21 7.15
C PHE A 109 -21.94 -5.11 5.97
N SER A 110 -22.80 -5.16 4.96
CA SER A 110 -22.57 -5.82 3.66
C SER A 110 -21.70 -4.99 2.70
N ASP A 111 -20.95 -4.03 3.20
CA ASP A 111 -20.25 -3.00 2.45
C ASP A 111 -18.73 -3.28 2.39
N ALA A 112 -18.07 -2.63 1.44
CA ALA A 112 -16.63 -2.63 1.21
C ALA A 112 -15.74 -2.33 2.44
N ARG A 113 -16.36 -1.89 3.51
CA ARG A 113 -15.80 -1.41 4.78
C ARG A 113 -15.91 -2.43 5.93
N SER A 114 -16.35 -3.66 5.65
CA SER A 114 -16.52 -4.65 6.71
C SER A 114 -15.18 -5.01 7.38
N PRO A 115 -15.16 -5.29 8.69
CA PRO A 115 -13.96 -5.77 9.38
C PRO A 115 -13.34 -6.99 8.71
N GLN A 116 -14.14 -7.86 8.11
CA GLN A 116 -13.68 -9.04 7.37
C GLN A 116 -12.91 -8.65 6.10
N ARG A 117 -13.34 -7.61 5.40
CA ARG A 117 -12.65 -7.14 4.20
C ARG A 117 -11.31 -6.48 4.54
N LEU A 118 -11.26 -5.67 5.60
CA LEU A 118 -10.01 -5.10 6.09
C LEU A 118 -9.03 -6.20 6.54
N ALA A 119 -9.51 -7.22 7.25
CA ALA A 119 -8.70 -8.37 7.62
C ALA A 119 -8.18 -9.14 6.39
N GLY A 120 -9.00 -9.29 5.35
CA GLY A 120 -8.60 -9.86 4.07
C GLY A 120 -7.52 -9.04 3.38
N GLN A 121 -7.69 -7.72 3.31
CA GLN A 121 -6.69 -6.80 2.76
C GLN A 121 -5.37 -6.85 3.53
N LEU A 122 -5.43 -6.89 4.85
CA LEU A 122 -4.24 -7.00 5.69
C LEU A 122 -3.50 -8.32 5.46
N SER A 123 -4.23 -9.44 5.37
CA SER A 123 -3.67 -10.75 5.04
C SER A 123 -2.99 -10.75 3.67
N SER A 124 -3.62 -10.16 2.66
CA SER A 124 -3.04 -10.01 1.31
C SER A 124 -1.82 -9.10 1.30
N ALA A 125 -1.84 -8.02 2.09
CA ALA A 125 -0.70 -7.11 2.22
C ALA A 125 0.52 -7.79 2.85
N VAL A 126 0.31 -8.59 3.90
CA VAL A 126 1.36 -9.42 4.52
C VAL A 126 1.94 -10.42 3.51
N ALA A 127 1.08 -11.16 2.80
CA ALA A 127 1.51 -12.14 1.81
C ALA A 127 2.32 -11.50 0.67
N PHE A 128 1.92 -10.31 0.20
CA PHE A 128 2.67 -9.56 -0.81
C PHE A 128 4.04 -9.12 -0.30
N ALA A 129 4.12 -8.55 0.90
CA ALA A 129 5.38 -8.13 1.51
C ALA A 129 6.35 -9.31 1.68
N GLU A 130 5.86 -10.45 2.16
CA GLU A 130 6.68 -11.65 2.31
C GLU A 130 7.19 -12.19 0.97
N ALA A 131 6.36 -12.17 -0.08
CA ALA A 131 6.77 -12.58 -1.42
C ALA A 131 7.90 -11.68 -1.98
N VAL A 132 7.76 -10.36 -1.82
CA VAL A 132 8.79 -9.39 -2.25
C VAL A 132 10.07 -9.58 -1.43
N LYS A 133 9.96 -9.72 -0.12
CA LYS A 133 11.10 -9.93 0.79
C LYS A 133 11.87 -11.23 0.48
N GLN A 134 11.18 -12.30 0.13
CA GLN A 134 11.82 -13.55 -0.27
C GLN A 134 12.56 -13.42 -1.61
N GLU A 135 11.99 -12.71 -2.56
CA GLU A 135 12.57 -12.51 -3.90
C GLU A 135 13.79 -11.58 -3.86
N TYR A 136 13.77 -10.57 -2.99
CA TYR A 136 14.82 -9.54 -2.87
C TYR A 136 15.40 -9.50 -1.44
N SER A 137 15.88 -10.63 -0.93
CA SER A 137 16.27 -10.82 0.48
C SER A 137 17.36 -9.88 0.98
N GLU A 138 18.21 -9.36 0.09
CA GLU A 138 19.30 -8.43 0.43
C GLU A 138 18.89 -6.95 0.40
N ALA A 139 17.65 -6.67 0.04
CA ALA A 139 17.17 -5.28 -0.06
C ALA A 139 16.87 -4.65 1.30
N THR A 140 17.01 -3.33 1.34
CA THR A 140 16.40 -2.50 2.38
C THR A 140 15.01 -2.08 1.90
N PHE A 141 14.01 -2.35 2.73
CA PHE A 141 12.63 -2.07 2.40
C PHE A 141 12.11 -0.81 3.09
N SER A 142 11.20 -0.15 2.42
CA SER A 142 10.35 0.88 3.01
C SER A 142 8.93 0.73 2.47
N THR A 143 7.95 1.28 3.18
CA THR A 143 6.55 1.24 2.77
C THR A 143 6.00 2.63 2.60
N THR A 144 4.95 2.74 1.78
CA THR A 144 4.18 3.97 1.61
C THR A 144 2.74 3.64 1.28
N GLY A 145 1.86 4.56 1.56
CA GLY A 145 0.45 4.46 1.25
C GLY A 145 -0.27 5.78 1.47
N HIS A 146 -1.49 5.86 0.98
CA HIS A 146 -2.36 7.00 1.17
C HIS A 146 -3.69 6.52 1.75
N SER A 147 -4.20 7.19 2.79
CA SER A 147 -5.46 6.84 3.43
C SER A 147 -5.48 5.39 3.96
N LEU A 148 -6.42 4.54 3.54
CA LEU A 148 -6.46 3.13 3.95
C LEU A 148 -5.22 2.35 3.51
N GLY A 149 -4.60 2.73 2.37
CA GLY A 149 -3.31 2.18 1.95
C GLY A 149 -2.19 2.51 2.92
N GLU A 150 -2.23 3.69 3.57
CA GLU A 150 -1.30 4.04 4.64
C GLU A 150 -1.45 3.14 5.87
N TYR A 151 -2.67 2.83 6.26
CA TYR A 151 -2.92 1.88 7.36
C TYR A 151 -2.24 0.52 7.09
N LEU A 152 -2.41 -0.02 5.86
CA LEU A 152 -1.76 -1.27 5.47
C LEU A 152 -0.23 -1.12 5.45
N ALA A 153 0.29 -0.03 4.86
CA ALA A 153 1.71 0.24 4.75
C ALA A 153 2.40 0.37 6.12
N LEU A 154 1.79 1.10 7.03
CA LEU A 154 2.32 1.31 8.37
C LEU A 154 2.29 0.03 9.20
N TYR A 155 1.23 -0.78 9.09
CA TYR A 155 1.17 -2.09 9.72
C TYR A 155 2.33 -2.99 9.26
N ILE A 156 2.54 -3.11 7.95
CA ILE A 156 3.61 -3.93 7.37
C ILE A 156 4.99 -3.41 7.80
N ALA A 157 5.18 -2.10 7.83
CA ALA A 157 6.44 -1.49 8.29
C ALA A 157 6.73 -1.81 9.75
N ALA A 158 5.72 -1.71 10.62
CA ALA A 158 5.87 -1.99 12.04
C ALA A 158 6.23 -3.46 12.29
N GLU A 159 5.53 -4.40 11.64
CA GLU A 159 5.80 -5.85 11.77
C GLU A 159 7.22 -6.23 11.31
N ASN A 160 7.77 -5.53 10.33
CA ASN A 160 9.08 -5.82 9.76
C ASN A 160 10.19 -4.87 10.23
N GLN A 161 9.89 -3.87 11.04
CA GLN A 161 10.82 -2.80 11.46
C GLN A 161 11.40 -2.03 10.26
N TRP A 162 10.56 -1.77 9.26
CA TRP A 162 10.90 -0.98 8.07
C TRP A 162 10.51 0.49 8.25
N LYS A 163 11.16 1.35 7.46
CA LYS A 163 10.75 2.76 7.34
C LYS A 163 9.38 2.84 6.66
N ASN A 164 8.50 3.70 7.16
CA ASN A 164 7.27 4.08 6.49
C ASN A 164 7.25 5.59 6.22
N VAL A 165 6.73 5.97 5.06
CA VAL A 165 6.41 7.36 4.70
C VAL A 165 4.98 7.38 4.18
N GLY A 166 4.05 7.72 5.04
CA GLY A 166 2.63 7.66 4.75
C GLY A 166 1.98 9.02 4.58
N PHE A 167 0.79 9.00 4.00
CA PHE A 167 0.02 10.20 3.65
C PHE A 167 -1.45 10.05 4.04
N ASN A 168 -1.90 10.85 5.01
CA ASN A 168 -3.30 10.97 5.42
C ASN A 168 -3.99 9.65 5.81
N GLY A 169 -3.26 8.73 6.39
CA GLY A 169 -3.80 7.47 6.88
C GLY A 169 -4.15 7.50 8.37
N PRO A 170 -5.00 6.59 8.83
CA PRO A 170 -5.25 6.36 10.23
C PRO A 170 -4.05 5.65 10.88
N ASP A 171 -3.87 5.87 12.16
CA ASP A 171 -2.84 5.22 12.96
C ASP A 171 -3.28 3.79 13.34
N PRO A 172 -2.55 2.74 12.96
CA PRO A 172 -2.84 1.37 13.38
C PRO A 172 -2.30 1.03 14.78
N TYR A 173 -1.83 2.01 15.55
CA TYR A 173 -1.11 1.79 16.81
C TYR A 173 -1.89 0.89 17.80
N GLU A 174 -3.21 1.03 17.87
CA GLU A 174 -4.04 0.21 18.75
C GLU A 174 -4.08 -1.28 18.34
N VAL A 175 -3.75 -1.60 17.10
CA VAL A 175 -3.72 -2.98 16.56
C VAL A 175 -2.33 -3.60 16.73
N LEU A 176 -1.30 -2.77 16.85
CA LEU A 176 0.12 -3.20 16.96
C LEU A 176 0.58 -3.40 18.41
N THR A 177 -0.20 -2.98 19.39
CA THR A 177 0.15 -3.21 20.81
C THR A 177 -0.22 -4.63 21.23
N PRO A 178 0.70 -5.34 21.87
CA PRO A 178 0.45 -6.70 22.37
C PRO A 178 -0.62 -6.76 23.45
#